data_5dda550476f91969f8b20f1f9e3c9688
#
_entry.id   5dda550476f91969f8b20f1f9e3c9688
#
_cell.length_a   1.000
_cell.length_b   1.000
_cell.length_c   1.000
_cell.angle_alpha   90.00
_cell.angle_beta   90.00
_cell.angle_gamma   90.00
#
_symmetry.space_group_name_H-M   'P 1'
#
loop_
_entity.id
_entity.type
_entity.pdbx_description
1 polymer ?
#
loop_
_entity_poly.entity_id
_entity_poly.type
_entity_poly.pdbx_seq_one_letter_code
_entity_poly.pdbx_strand_id
1 'polypeptide(L)'
;KVIAKAVIMAIGVTPEVELAKQAGLEIGVTGGIKVNHHYQTSAPHVYAVGDAIEVTHFITQKPTRLTLAGPAQRQARAAADHMYGRTYRNTGVIGSSVIQCFNMNAASTGLNEKDCQKEGIAYQTAYVIPKDKVGLMPNARPLFFKLIFADPSGQLLGAQAMGEGNVDKRIDIIASLIMKHGNLEDLKELELSYSPLFGTAKDVVNMAALVGLNVLNGEYKQVPVTEIRELQESDAFIIDAREAWEFEEGHIKGAVNIPFSEFRNRLDEIPKDEPVYVHCLSSQRSYNMVKALNMRGFDNAYNLMGSFLGLSMYEYFTDKTEGREPIVTNYRFDLL
;
A
#
# COMPACT_ATOMS: atom_id res chain seq x y z
N LYS A 1 -18.97 -17.82 -17.37
CA LYS A 1 -20.16 -17.06 -17.85
C LYS A 1 -20.89 -16.52 -16.61
N VAL A 2 -20.97 -15.18 -16.48
CA VAL A 2 -21.70 -14.52 -15.39
C VAL A 2 -23.07 -14.11 -15.94
N ILE A 3 -24.13 -14.39 -15.19
CA ILE A 3 -25.50 -13.96 -15.52
C ILE A 3 -25.74 -12.66 -14.76
N ALA A 4 -25.99 -11.56 -15.47
CA ALA A 4 -26.24 -10.25 -14.89
C ALA A 4 -27.38 -9.53 -15.60
N LYS A 5 -28.12 -8.66 -14.88
CA LYS A 5 -29.19 -7.83 -15.46
C LYS A 5 -28.63 -6.61 -16.21
N ALA A 6 -27.46 -6.14 -15.82
CA ALA A 6 -26.74 -5.05 -16.44
C ALA A 6 -25.23 -5.28 -16.33
N VAL A 7 -24.49 -4.71 -17.27
CA VAL A 7 -23.01 -4.73 -17.27
C VAL A 7 -22.51 -3.30 -17.37
N ILE A 8 -21.63 -2.92 -16.44
CA ILE A 8 -20.96 -1.62 -16.46
C ILE A 8 -19.53 -1.85 -16.96
N MET A 9 -19.18 -1.22 -18.10
CA MET A 9 -17.84 -1.26 -18.63
C MET A 9 -17.02 -0.10 -18.03
N ALA A 10 -16.02 -0.43 -17.18
CA ALA A 10 -15.10 0.51 -16.54
C ALA A 10 -13.65 0.01 -16.69
N ILE A 11 -13.23 -0.25 -17.93
CA ILE A 11 -11.97 -0.92 -18.31
C ILE A 11 -10.82 0.05 -18.64
N GLY A 12 -10.94 1.32 -18.26
CA GLY A 12 -9.96 2.36 -18.50
C GLY A 12 -10.31 3.24 -19.72
N VAL A 13 -9.38 4.12 -20.07
CA VAL A 13 -9.54 5.14 -21.12
C VAL A 13 -8.38 5.09 -22.09
N THR A 14 -8.67 5.47 -23.35
CA THR A 14 -7.66 5.69 -24.39
C THR A 14 -7.59 7.18 -24.68
N PRO A 15 -6.38 7.77 -24.82
CA PRO A 15 -6.25 9.19 -25.15
C PRO A 15 -6.85 9.49 -26.54
N GLU A 16 -7.66 10.54 -26.61
CA GLU A 16 -8.16 11.03 -27.91
C GLU A 16 -7.06 11.82 -28.59
N VAL A 17 -6.47 11.25 -29.64
CA VAL A 17 -5.31 11.82 -30.36
C VAL A 17 -5.54 11.96 -31.85
N GLU A 18 -6.75 11.72 -32.34
CA GLU A 18 -7.03 11.69 -33.79
C GLU A 18 -6.76 13.04 -34.44
N LEU A 19 -7.22 14.12 -33.81
CA LEU A 19 -6.95 15.48 -34.33
C LEU A 19 -5.44 15.78 -34.32
N ALA A 20 -4.71 15.32 -33.31
CA ALA A 20 -3.26 15.49 -33.23
C ALA A 20 -2.53 14.76 -34.39
N LYS A 21 -2.95 13.52 -34.70
CA LYS A 21 -2.42 12.73 -35.82
C LYS A 21 -2.70 13.41 -37.16
N GLN A 22 -3.93 13.88 -37.38
CA GLN A 22 -4.30 14.60 -38.57
C GLN A 22 -3.49 15.90 -38.75
N ALA A 23 -3.14 16.56 -37.65
CA ALA A 23 -2.27 17.73 -37.63
C ALA A 23 -0.77 17.39 -37.76
N GLY A 24 -0.39 16.13 -37.89
CA GLY A 24 0.99 15.68 -38.02
C GLY A 24 1.81 15.78 -36.70
N LEU A 25 1.15 15.83 -35.55
CA LEU A 25 1.84 15.89 -34.26
C LEU A 25 2.41 14.51 -33.86
N GLU A 26 3.56 14.50 -33.20
CA GLU A 26 4.15 13.28 -32.67
C GLU A 26 3.30 12.66 -31.55
N ILE A 27 3.05 11.34 -31.68
CA ILE A 27 2.42 10.53 -30.64
C ILE A 27 3.52 9.75 -29.93
N GLY A 28 3.50 9.80 -28.59
CA GLY A 28 4.48 9.12 -27.75
C GLY A 28 4.25 7.62 -27.62
N VAL A 29 5.19 6.93 -26.98
CA VAL A 29 5.19 5.45 -26.83
C VAL A 29 4.01 4.93 -26.01
N THR A 30 3.39 5.77 -25.19
CA THR A 30 2.21 5.43 -24.39
C THR A 30 0.89 5.65 -25.14
N GLY A 31 0.95 6.15 -26.39
CA GLY A 31 -0.20 6.50 -27.22
C GLY A 31 -0.77 7.89 -26.95
N GLY A 32 -0.21 8.67 -26.03
CA GLY A 32 -0.56 10.08 -25.81
C GLY A 32 0.21 11.03 -26.74
N ILE A 33 -0.27 12.27 -26.86
CA ILE A 33 0.45 13.32 -27.60
C ILE A 33 1.78 13.58 -26.91
N LYS A 34 2.88 13.49 -27.65
CA LYS A 34 4.22 13.78 -27.12
C LYS A 34 4.38 15.27 -26.93
N VAL A 35 4.84 15.65 -25.73
CA VAL A 35 5.13 17.04 -25.38
C VAL A 35 6.49 17.14 -24.70
N ASN A 36 7.11 18.30 -24.81
CA ASN A 36 8.31 18.61 -24.04
C ASN A 36 7.95 19.04 -22.60
N HIS A 37 8.95 19.40 -21.80
CA HIS A 37 8.74 19.83 -20.41
C HIS A 37 8.00 21.18 -20.28
N HIS A 38 7.76 21.88 -21.37
CA HIS A 38 6.94 23.09 -21.48
C HIS A 38 5.50 22.80 -21.94
N TYR A 39 5.14 21.54 -22.15
CA TYR A 39 3.87 21.10 -22.73
C TYR A 39 3.65 21.53 -24.20
N GLN A 40 4.74 21.90 -24.92
CA GLN A 40 4.70 22.10 -26.35
C GLN A 40 4.76 20.75 -27.07
N THR A 41 4.00 20.63 -28.15
CA THR A 41 4.02 19.49 -29.06
C THR A 41 5.20 19.57 -30.04
N SER A 42 5.27 18.66 -31.00
CA SER A 42 6.25 18.70 -32.08
C SER A 42 6.06 19.89 -33.05
N ALA A 43 4.88 20.53 -33.07
CA ALA A 43 4.63 21.71 -33.85
C ALA A 43 4.85 22.99 -33.01
N PRO A 44 5.57 24.02 -33.58
CA PRO A 44 5.73 25.30 -32.91
C PRO A 44 4.39 25.95 -32.57
N HIS A 45 4.30 26.58 -31.38
CA HIS A 45 3.11 27.29 -30.92
C HIS A 45 1.87 26.44 -30.66
N VAL A 46 2.00 25.09 -30.70
CA VAL A 46 0.93 24.14 -30.33
C VAL A 46 1.27 23.48 -29.01
N TYR A 47 0.36 23.56 -28.05
CA TYR A 47 0.48 22.98 -26.71
C TYR A 47 -0.58 21.92 -26.52
N ALA A 48 -0.25 20.90 -25.73
CA ALA A 48 -1.20 19.88 -25.31
C ALA A 48 -1.04 19.60 -23.80
N VAL A 49 -2.17 19.40 -23.12
CA VAL A 49 -2.24 19.14 -21.68
C VAL A 49 -3.35 18.16 -21.36
N GLY A 50 -3.36 17.61 -20.15
CA GLY A 50 -4.41 16.75 -19.64
C GLY A 50 -4.29 15.30 -20.08
N ASP A 51 -5.42 14.61 -20.19
CA ASP A 51 -5.49 13.16 -20.37
C ASP A 51 -4.97 12.65 -21.71
N ALA A 52 -4.89 13.54 -22.70
CA ALA A 52 -4.46 13.20 -24.05
C ALA A 52 -2.93 13.14 -24.23
N ILE A 53 -2.15 13.61 -23.26
CA ILE A 53 -0.68 13.71 -23.40
C ILE A 53 0.08 12.55 -22.75
N GLU A 54 1.28 12.34 -23.25
CA GLU A 54 2.32 11.56 -22.57
C GLU A 54 3.05 12.46 -21.57
N VAL A 55 3.26 11.94 -20.34
CA VAL A 55 3.94 12.65 -19.25
C VAL A 55 5.12 11.83 -18.72
N THR A 56 5.98 12.44 -17.92
CA THR A 56 7.10 11.75 -17.27
C THR A 56 6.70 11.33 -15.87
N HIS A 57 6.90 10.07 -15.54
CA HIS A 57 6.73 9.56 -14.17
C HIS A 57 7.87 10.04 -13.27
N PHE A 58 7.56 10.63 -12.12
CA PHE A 58 8.54 11.28 -11.25
C PHE A 58 9.63 10.33 -10.74
N ILE A 59 9.26 9.10 -10.33
CA ILE A 59 10.22 8.14 -9.75
C ILE A 59 11.03 7.45 -10.85
N THR A 60 10.37 6.88 -11.86
CA THR A 60 11.04 6.08 -12.90
C THR A 60 11.67 6.90 -14.00
N GLN A 61 11.34 8.18 -14.12
CA GLN A 61 11.73 9.08 -15.22
C GLN A 61 11.34 8.56 -16.60
N LYS A 62 10.42 7.60 -16.67
CA LYS A 62 9.93 7.01 -17.92
C LYS A 62 8.63 7.67 -18.38
N PRO A 63 8.34 7.64 -19.71
CA PRO A 63 7.05 8.05 -20.25
C PRO A 63 5.90 7.25 -19.65
N THR A 64 4.84 7.95 -19.27
CA THR A 64 3.61 7.37 -18.73
C THR A 64 2.40 8.18 -19.13
N ARG A 65 1.21 7.72 -18.78
CA ARG A 65 -0.04 8.48 -18.87
C ARG A 65 -0.65 8.59 -17.49
N LEU A 66 -1.26 9.71 -17.19
CA LEU A 66 -1.98 9.93 -15.95
C LEU A 66 -3.24 10.74 -16.20
N THR A 67 -4.38 10.09 -16.14
CA THR A 67 -5.71 10.65 -16.42
C THR A 67 -6.34 11.15 -15.11
N LEU A 68 -5.78 12.22 -14.54
CA LEU A 68 -6.23 12.85 -13.30
C LEU A 68 -6.31 14.38 -13.46
N ALA A 69 -7.40 14.96 -12.97
CA ALA A 69 -7.69 16.39 -13.06
C ALA A 69 -6.64 17.29 -12.39
N GLY A 70 -6.08 16.87 -11.25
CA GLY A 70 -5.05 17.65 -10.54
C GLY A 70 -3.80 17.93 -11.38
N PRO A 71 -3.14 16.90 -11.95
CA PRO A 71 -2.05 17.10 -12.92
C PRO A 71 -2.47 17.94 -14.14
N ALA A 72 -3.64 17.69 -14.74
CA ALA A 72 -4.14 18.44 -15.88
C ALA A 72 -4.22 19.97 -15.61
N GLN A 73 -4.73 20.35 -14.45
CA GLN A 73 -4.80 21.76 -14.02
C GLN A 73 -3.41 22.39 -13.89
N ARG A 74 -2.45 21.69 -13.29
CA ARG A 74 -1.06 22.19 -13.18
C ARG A 74 -0.40 22.32 -14.55
N GLN A 75 -0.64 21.37 -15.46
CA GLN A 75 -0.13 21.40 -16.83
C GLN A 75 -0.66 22.59 -17.61
N ALA A 76 -1.97 22.84 -17.53
CA ALA A 76 -2.62 23.99 -18.19
C ALA A 76 -2.02 25.32 -17.69
N ARG A 77 -1.82 25.44 -16.38
CA ARG A 77 -1.17 26.62 -15.79
C ARG A 77 0.27 26.79 -16.28
N ALA A 78 1.05 25.72 -16.25
CA ALA A 78 2.47 25.77 -16.68
C ALA A 78 2.61 26.07 -18.17
N ALA A 79 1.74 25.53 -19.03
CA ALA A 79 1.70 25.87 -20.45
C ALA A 79 1.41 27.37 -20.66
N ALA A 80 0.42 27.92 -19.96
CA ALA A 80 0.10 29.34 -20.02
C ALA A 80 1.27 30.21 -19.51
N ASP A 81 1.90 29.85 -18.40
CA ASP A 81 3.05 30.55 -17.85
C ASP A 81 4.22 30.55 -18.86
N HIS A 82 4.48 29.43 -19.55
CA HIS A 82 5.48 29.37 -20.61
C HIS A 82 5.15 30.29 -21.79
N MET A 83 3.90 30.31 -22.27
CA MET A 83 3.45 31.19 -23.35
C MET A 83 3.71 32.68 -23.07
N TYR A 84 3.66 33.06 -21.78
CA TYR A 84 3.89 34.43 -21.34
C TYR A 84 5.30 34.67 -20.76
N GLY A 85 6.25 33.75 -21.00
CA GLY A 85 7.63 33.89 -20.55
C GLY A 85 7.81 33.87 -19.02
N ARG A 86 6.85 33.31 -18.28
CA ARG A 86 6.92 33.19 -16.81
C ARG A 86 7.63 31.89 -16.41
N THR A 87 8.27 31.93 -15.26
CA THR A 87 8.88 30.73 -14.66
C THR A 87 7.81 29.80 -14.11
N TYR A 88 7.98 28.51 -14.31
CA TYR A 88 7.16 27.45 -13.73
C TYR A 88 8.03 26.21 -13.45
N ARG A 89 7.47 25.27 -12.75
CA ARG A 89 8.13 24.00 -12.42
C ARG A 89 7.34 22.83 -12.98
N ASN A 90 8.01 21.97 -13.75
CA ASN A 90 7.49 20.68 -14.17
C ASN A 90 8.34 19.58 -13.53
N THR A 91 7.75 18.83 -12.61
CA THR A 91 8.39 17.73 -11.89
C THR A 91 7.90 16.36 -12.31
N GLY A 92 7.05 16.28 -13.33
CA GLY A 92 6.38 15.06 -13.70
C GLY A 92 5.21 14.71 -12.77
N VAL A 93 4.81 13.43 -12.77
CA VAL A 93 3.64 12.92 -12.04
C VAL A 93 4.00 11.70 -11.22
N ILE A 94 3.33 11.51 -10.06
CA ILE A 94 3.51 10.34 -9.18
C ILE A 94 2.27 9.45 -9.11
N GLY A 95 1.10 9.90 -9.58
CA GLY A 95 -0.12 9.09 -9.63
C GLY A 95 -0.85 8.96 -8.31
N SER A 96 -1.11 10.08 -7.62
CA SER A 96 -1.92 10.06 -6.38
C SER A 96 -3.41 10.05 -6.70
N SER A 97 -4.14 9.08 -6.15
CA SER A 97 -5.58 8.93 -6.38
C SER A 97 -6.30 8.42 -5.15
N VAL A 98 -7.60 8.72 -5.05
CA VAL A 98 -8.50 8.22 -4.04
C VAL A 98 -9.85 7.88 -4.68
N ILE A 99 -10.46 6.81 -4.19
CA ILE A 99 -11.80 6.38 -4.59
C ILE A 99 -12.60 5.98 -3.35
N GLN A 100 -13.90 6.23 -3.38
CA GLN A 100 -14.83 5.69 -2.41
C GLN A 100 -15.71 4.63 -3.07
N CYS A 101 -15.84 3.48 -2.39
CA CYS A 101 -16.74 2.40 -2.77
C CYS A 101 -17.58 2.05 -1.55
N PHE A 102 -18.88 2.37 -1.59
CA PHE A 102 -19.77 2.33 -0.43
C PHE A 102 -19.22 3.14 0.75
N ASN A 103 -18.98 2.50 1.91
CA ASN A 103 -18.38 3.11 3.09
C ASN A 103 -16.84 3.01 3.13
N MET A 104 -16.23 2.28 2.20
CA MET A 104 -14.78 2.09 2.14
C MET A 104 -14.12 3.12 1.20
N ASN A 105 -13.02 3.69 1.66
CA ASN A 105 -12.13 4.52 0.86
C ASN A 105 -10.87 3.74 0.53
N ALA A 106 -10.35 3.90 -0.68
CA ALA A 106 -9.05 3.38 -1.08
C ALA A 106 -8.25 4.49 -1.76
N ALA A 107 -6.98 4.63 -1.39
CA ALA A 107 -6.11 5.64 -1.95
C ALA A 107 -4.70 5.06 -2.20
N SER A 108 -4.00 5.63 -3.18
CA SER A 108 -2.63 5.22 -3.50
C SER A 108 -1.81 6.36 -4.07
N THR A 109 -0.49 6.23 -3.98
CA THR A 109 0.48 7.15 -4.60
C THR A 109 1.78 6.43 -4.92
N GLY A 110 2.51 6.92 -5.93
CA GLY A 110 3.80 6.36 -6.33
C GLY A 110 3.70 5.00 -6.99
N LEU A 111 4.72 4.18 -6.81
CA LEU A 111 4.81 2.83 -7.37
C LEU A 111 4.16 1.80 -6.44
N ASN A 112 3.51 0.81 -7.03
CA ASN A 112 3.15 -0.42 -6.33
C ASN A 112 4.24 -1.50 -6.53
N GLU A 113 4.10 -2.67 -5.89
CA GLU A 113 5.08 -3.76 -5.99
C GLU A 113 5.26 -4.26 -7.43
N LYS A 114 4.16 -4.36 -8.20
CA LYS A 114 4.22 -4.79 -9.61
C LYS A 114 4.99 -3.81 -10.47
N ASP A 115 4.84 -2.51 -10.19
CA ASP A 115 5.61 -1.46 -10.87
C ASP A 115 7.09 -1.56 -10.51
N CYS A 116 7.44 -1.75 -9.22
CA CYS A 116 8.82 -1.94 -8.80
C CYS A 116 9.45 -3.16 -9.46
N GLN A 117 8.75 -4.30 -9.49
CA GLN A 117 9.20 -5.52 -10.17
C GLN A 117 9.43 -5.30 -11.67
N LYS A 118 8.47 -4.67 -12.35
CA LYS A 118 8.57 -4.34 -13.78
C LYS A 118 9.75 -3.42 -14.08
N GLU A 119 10.01 -2.47 -13.21
CA GLU A 119 11.09 -1.50 -13.35
C GLU A 119 12.46 -2.02 -12.86
N GLY A 120 12.51 -3.21 -12.24
CA GLY A 120 13.74 -3.80 -11.66
C GLY A 120 14.26 -3.01 -10.46
N ILE A 121 13.37 -2.34 -9.72
CA ILE A 121 13.71 -1.57 -8.52
C ILE A 121 13.68 -2.53 -7.32
N ALA A 122 14.80 -2.64 -6.60
CA ALA A 122 14.85 -3.37 -5.33
C ALA A 122 14.03 -2.63 -4.28
N TYR A 123 13.10 -3.33 -3.65
CA TYR A 123 12.17 -2.73 -2.68
C TYR A 123 11.87 -3.68 -1.53
N GLN A 124 11.41 -3.07 -0.43
CA GLN A 124 10.77 -3.75 0.70
C GLN A 124 9.41 -3.10 0.98
N THR A 125 8.62 -3.75 1.84
CA THR A 125 7.31 -3.25 2.22
C THR A 125 7.13 -3.25 3.73
N ALA A 126 6.31 -2.32 4.22
CA ALA A 126 5.76 -2.34 5.57
C ALA A 126 4.25 -2.31 5.49
N TYR A 127 3.57 -3.25 6.14
CA TYR A 127 2.12 -3.35 6.17
C TYR A 127 1.62 -3.28 7.60
N VAL A 128 0.82 -2.27 7.91
CA VAL A 128 0.29 -2.01 9.24
C VAL A 128 -1.23 -1.81 9.19
N ILE A 129 -1.93 -2.26 10.23
CA ILE A 129 -3.40 -2.15 10.34
C ILE A 129 -3.75 -1.58 11.73
N PRO A 130 -3.40 -0.31 12.04
CA PRO A 130 -3.91 0.34 13.24
C PRO A 130 -5.34 0.79 13.03
N LYS A 131 -5.95 1.33 14.09
CA LYS A 131 -7.19 2.10 13.93
C LYS A 131 -6.89 3.49 13.34
N ASP A 132 -7.85 4.04 12.60
CA ASP A 132 -7.77 5.37 11.95
C ASP A 132 -7.64 6.52 12.96
N LYS A 133 -8.06 6.30 14.21
CA LYS A 133 -8.03 7.22 15.36
C LYS A 133 -7.91 6.43 16.69
N VAL A 134 -7.85 7.13 17.80
CA VAL A 134 -7.79 6.47 19.13
C VAL A 134 -8.98 5.52 19.32
N GLY A 135 -8.68 4.27 19.65
CA GLY A 135 -9.66 3.17 19.66
C GLY A 135 -10.84 3.32 20.63
N LEU A 136 -10.76 4.26 21.60
CA LEU A 136 -11.85 4.61 22.51
C LEU A 136 -12.84 5.62 21.87
N MET A 137 -12.47 6.22 20.74
CA MET A 137 -13.34 7.20 20.08
C MET A 137 -14.43 6.50 19.28
N PRO A 138 -15.64 7.10 19.19
CA PRO A 138 -16.72 6.55 18.39
C PRO A 138 -16.29 6.34 16.93
N ASN A 139 -16.75 5.22 16.36
CA ASN A 139 -16.47 4.85 14.96
C ASN A 139 -14.98 4.77 14.60
N ALA A 140 -14.11 4.41 15.56
CA ALA A 140 -12.74 4.05 15.27
C ALA A 140 -12.70 2.72 14.50
N ARG A 141 -12.15 2.73 13.26
CA ARG A 141 -12.12 1.59 12.35
C ARG A 141 -10.69 1.21 11.96
N PRO A 142 -10.44 -0.04 11.59
CA PRO A 142 -9.15 -0.43 11.02
C PRO A 142 -8.79 0.39 9.80
N LEU A 143 -7.52 0.77 9.69
CA LEU A 143 -6.94 1.42 8.53
C LEU A 143 -5.79 0.54 8.01
N PHE A 144 -5.99 -0.05 6.85
CA PHE A 144 -5.00 -0.86 6.15
C PHE A 144 -4.04 0.06 5.43
N PHE A 145 -2.74 -0.04 5.73
CA PHE A 145 -1.74 0.82 5.15
C PHE A 145 -0.50 0.02 4.76
N LYS A 146 -0.14 0.10 3.48
CA LYS A 146 1.05 -0.53 2.92
C LYS A 146 1.98 0.54 2.38
N LEU A 147 3.21 0.54 2.87
CA LEU A 147 4.30 1.40 2.44
C LEU A 147 5.27 0.60 1.58
N ILE A 148 5.75 1.18 0.49
CA ILE A 148 6.77 0.61 -0.39
C ILE A 148 7.97 1.55 -0.38
N PHE A 149 9.17 1.01 -0.15
CA PHE A 149 10.41 1.76 -0.06
C PHE A 149 11.58 1.01 -0.69
N ALA A 150 12.56 1.74 -1.18
CA ALA A 150 13.73 1.19 -1.86
C ALA A 150 14.68 0.50 -0.88
N ASP A 151 15.21 -0.64 -1.28
CA ASP A 151 16.26 -1.37 -0.58
C ASP A 151 17.61 -1.11 -1.30
N PRO A 152 18.68 -0.73 -0.58
CA PRO A 152 18.80 -0.53 0.88
C PRO A 152 18.57 0.91 1.35
N SER A 153 18.19 1.86 0.49
CA SER A 153 18.21 3.29 0.80
C SER A 153 17.08 3.77 1.73
N GLY A 154 15.98 3.00 1.83
CA GLY A 154 14.78 3.42 2.55
C GLY A 154 14.00 4.56 1.88
N GLN A 155 14.36 4.97 0.65
CA GLN A 155 13.65 6.02 -0.09
C GLN A 155 12.20 5.60 -0.35
N LEU A 156 11.26 6.51 -0.14
CA LEU A 156 9.84 6.23 -0.35
C LEU A 156 9.53 6.08 -1.85
N LEU A 157 8.93 4.95 -2.21
CA LEU A 157 8.54 4.64 -3.59
C LEU A 157 7.03 4.73 -3.80
N GLY A 158 6.24 4.37 -2.79
CA GLY A 158 4.79 4.43 -2.90
C GLY A 158 4.07 3.99 -1.64
N ALA A 159 2.74 4.15 -1.66
CA ALA A 159 1.87 3.65 -0.61
C ALA A 159 0.47 3.36 -1.12
N GLN A 160 -0.21 2.47 -0.42
CA GLN A 160 -1.61 2.13 -0.60
C GLN A 160 -2.31 2.15 0.76
N ALA A 161 -3.50 2.71 0.81
CA ALA A 161 -4.31 2.77 2.02
C ALA A 161 -5.77 2.39 1.73
N MET A 162 -6.41 1.70 2.67
CA MET A 162 -7.82 1.34 2.59
C MET A 162 -8.46 1.39 3.98
N GLY A 163 -9.70 1.88 4.07
CA GLY A 163 -10.45 1.96 5.32
C GLY A 163 -11.64 2.92 5.22
N GLU A 164 -12.47 2.98 6.24
CA GLU A 164 -13.58 3.94 6.31
C GLU A 164 -13.11 5.36 6.67
N GLY A 165 -11.93 5.48 7.30
CA GLY A 165 -11.37 6.76 7.74
C GLY A 165 -10.61 7.53 6.66
N ASN A 166 -9.84 8.52 7.09
CA ASN A 166 -9.13 9.48 6.23
C ASN A 166 -7.87 8.85 5.60
N VAL A 167 -8.04 7.95 4.64
CA VAL A 167 -6.94 7.29 3.91
C VAL A 167 -6.18 8.27 3.02
N ASP A 168 -6.90 9.22 2.41
CA ASP A 168 -6.38 10.27 1.54
C ASP A 168 -5.34 11.14 2.23
N LYS A 169 -5.62 11.60 3.46
CA LYS A 169 -4.64 12.37 4.27
C LYS A 169 -3.29 11.65 4.39
N ARG A 170 -3.30 10.33 4.60
CA ARG A 170 -2.07 9.54 4.76
C ARG A 170 -1.33 9.39 3.45
N ILE A 171 -2.06 9.19 2.38
CA ILE A 171 -1.48 9.11 1.02
C ILE A 171 -0.91 10.45 0.58
N ASP A 172 -1.53 11.58 0.89
CA ASP A 172 -1.01 12.91 0.58
C ASP A 172 0.32 13.23 1.31
N ILE A 173 0.48 12.73 2.55
CA ILE A 173 1.75 12.81 3.28
C ILE A 173 2.85 12.07 2.52
N ILE A 174 2.60 10.82 2.11
CA ILE A 174 3.58 10.04 1.35
C ILE A 174 3.87 10.69 -0.01
N ALA A 175 2.84 11.15 -0.73
CA ALA A 175 3.00 11.86 -1.99
C ALA A 175 3.90 13.10 -1.85
N SER A 176 3.71 13.86 -0.78
CA SER A 176 4.51 15.05 -0.48
C SER A 176 5.98 14.69 -0.22
N LEU A 177 6.25 13.63 0.53
CA LEU A 177 7.61 13.15 0.78
C LEU A 177 8.27 12.57 -0.47
N ILE A 178 7.56 11.76 -1.27
CA ILE A 178 8.10 11.26 -2.55
C ILE A 178 8.56 12.42 -3.43
N MET A 179 7.77 13.49 -3.54
CA MET A 179 8.12 14.69 -4.32
C MET A 179 9.32 15.45 -3.76
N LYS A 180 9.76 15.13 -2.56
CA LYS A 180 10.96 15.68 -1.89
C LYS A 180 12.11 14.68 -1.78
N HIS A 181 11.97 13.49 -2.41
CA HIS A 181 12.92 12.37 -2.30
C HIS A 181 13.12 11.90 -0.85
N GLY A 182 12.06 12.02 -0.03
CA GLY A 182 12.07 11.60 1.37
C GLY A 182 12.21 10.09 1.54
N ASN A 183 12.66 9.70 2.70
CA ASN A 183 12.93 8.32 3.08
C ASN A 183 12.19 7.93 4.37
N LEU A 184 12.43 6.71 4.86
CA LEU A 184 11.80 6.18 6.09
C LEU A 184 12.14 7.00 7.33
N GLU A 185 13.36 7.54 7.43
CA GLU A 185 13.77 8.38 8.58
C GLU A 185 13.00 9.71 8.57
N ASP A 186 12.87 10.35 7.40
CA ASP A 186 12.05 11.55 7.27
C ASP A 186 10.60 11.30 7.68
N LEU A 187 10.02 10.18 7.23
CA LEU A 187 8.64 9.80 7.53
C LEU A 187 8.42 9.48 9.02
N LYS A 188 9.39 8.85 9.67
CA LYS A 188 9.36 8.54 11.11
C LYS A 188 9.30 9.81 11.95
N GLU A 189 10.07 10.84 11.57
CA GLU A 189 10.22 12.10 12.33
C GLU A 189 9.11 13.12 12.05
N LEU A 190 8.18 12.83 11.13
CA LEU A 190 7.11 13.80 10.86
C LEU A 190 6.25 14.07 12.09
N GLU A 191 6.19 15.34 12.47
CA GLU A 191 5.21 15.86 13.42
C GLU A 191 3.89 16.12 12.69
N LEU A 192 2.88 15.30 12.97
CA LEU A 192 1.56 15.38 12.35
C LEU A 192 0.53 15.93 13.33
N SER A 193 -0.43 16.71 12.81
CA SER A 193 -1.51 17.24 13.64
C SER A 193 -2.33 16.09 14.25
N TYR A 194 -2.49 16.15 15.56
CA TYR A 194 -3.11 15.09 16.34
C TYR A 194 -4.18 15.61 17.30
N SER A 195 -5.29 14.89 17.34
CA SER A 195 -6.14 14.78 18.52
C SER A 195 -6.90 13.44 18.47
N PRO A 196 -7.41 12.92 19.60
CA PRO A 196 -8.01 11.59 19.68
C PRO A 196 -9.11 11.29 18.65
N LEU A 197 -9.86 12.31 18.22
CA LEU A 197 -10.94 12.20 17.21
C LEU A 197 -10.43 12.15 15.76
N PHE A 198 -9.17 12.54 15.50
CA PHE A 198 -8.64 12.69 14.14
C PHE A 198 -7.54 11.68 13.79
N GLY A 199 -6.91 11.08 14.80
CA GLY A 199 -5.82 10.14 14.59
C GLY A 199 -5.33 9.53 15.90
N THR A 200 -4.18 8.89 15.86
CA THR A 200 -3.41 8.42 17.00
C THR A 200 -2.16 9.27 17.17
N ALA A 201 -1.62 9.37 18.40
CA ALA A 201 -0.42 10.18 18.68
C ALA A 201 0.78 9.75 17.82
N LYS A 202 0.90 8.45 17.54
CA LYS A 202 1.77 7.89 16.51
C LYS A 202 0.86 7.55 15.32
N ASP A 203 0.87 8.39 14.28
CA ASP A 203 0.02 8.15 13.11
C ASP A 203 0.46 6.88 12.36
N VAL A 204 -0.43 6.33 11.55
CA VAL A 204 -0.17 5.12 10.76
C VAL A 204 1.08 5.25 9.88
N VAL A 205 1.34 6.42 9.34
CA VAL A 205 2.53 6.65 8.49
C VAL A 205 3.83 6.57 9.31
N ASN A 206 3.86 7.13 10.54
CA ASN A 206 5.00 6.97 11.44
C ASN A 206 5.17 5.50 11.86
N MET A 207 4.06 4.77 12.13
CA MET A 207 4.12 3.32 12.44
C MET A 207 4.71 2.53 11.28
N ALA A 208 4.27 2.79 10.04
CA ALA A 208 4.78 2.13 8.86
C ALA A 208 6.27 2.41 8.65
N ALA A 209 6.72 3.65 8.89
CA ALA A 209 8.14 4.00 8.81
C ALA A 209 8.98 3.24 9.83
N LEU A 210 8.53 3.12 11.09
CA LEU A 210 9.23 2.37 12.14
C LEU A 210 9.32 0.88 11.81
N VAL A 211 8.24 0.27 11.30
CA VAL A 211 8.26 -1.12 10.83
C VAL A 211 9.22 -1.26 9.64
N GLY A 212 9.15 -0.33 8.68
CA GLY A 212 10.04 -0.33 7.51
C GLY A 212 11.51 -0.23 7.88
N LEU A 213 11.88 0.61 8.85
CA LEU A 213 13.26 0.73 9.37
C LEU A 213 13.73 -0.58 10.02
N ASN A 214 12.88 -1.23 10.81
CA ASN A 214 13.23 -2.53 11.40
C ASN A 214 13.44 -3.63 10.35
N VAL A 215 12.64 -3.61 9.27
CA VAL A 215 12.83 -4.53 8.13
C VAL A 215 14.13 -4.21 7.42
N LEU A 216 14.39 -2.95 7.10
CA LEU A 216 15.59 -2.50 6.38
C LEU A 216 16.88 -2.82 7.15
N ASN A 217 16.85 -2.70 8.48
CA ASN A 217 17.98 -3.00 9.37
C ASN A 217 18.13 -4.49 9.69
N GLY A 218 17.26 -5.37 9.16
CA GLY A 218 17.29 -6.80 9.45
C GLY A 218 16.89 -7.19 10.87
N GLU A 219 16.28 -6.25 11.62
CA GLU A 219 15.85 -6.48 13.01
C GLU A 219 14.50 -7.19 13.12
N TYR A 220 13.83 -7.38 11.99
CA TYR A 220 12.47 -7.91 11.95
C TYR A 220 12.24 -8.67 10.64
N LYS A 221 11.82 -9.91 10.75
CA LYS A 221 11.51 -10.78 9.62
C LYS A 221 10.00 -10.85 9.42
N GLN A 222 9.57 -10.80 8.18
CA GLN A 222 8.15 -10.85 7.83
C GLN A 222 7.91 -11.68 6.58
N VAL A 223 6.69 -12.20 6.46
CA VAL A 223 6.20 -12.94 5.29
C VAL A 223 4.96 -12.23 4.77
N PRO A 224 4.86 -11.97 3.45
CA PRO A 224 3.70 -11.30 2.86
C PRO A 224 2.43 -12.15 2.95
N VAL A 225 1.28 -11.48 3.01
CA VAL A 225 -0.04 -12.13 3.11
C VAL A 225 -0.29 -13.13 1.97
N THR A 226 0.32 -12.91 0.81
CA THR A 226 0.19 -13.76 -0.38
C THR A 226 0.79 -15.15 -0.22
N GLU A 227 1.70 -15.34 0.74
CA GLU A 227 2.38 -16.61 0.99
C GLU A 227 1.75 -17.42 2.14
N ILE A 228 0.81 -16.83 2.90
CA ILE A 228 0.23 -17.48 4.09
C ILE A 228 -0.52 -18.78 3.74
N ARG A 229 -1.20 -18.82 2.59
CA ARG A 229 -1.87 -20.03 2.13
C ARG A 229 -0.89 -21.18 1.90
N GLU A 230 0.19 -20.94 1.21
CA GLU A 230 1.23 -21.96 0.95
C GLU A 230 1.84 -22.46 2.26
N LEU A 231 2.10 -21.58 3.22
CA LEU A 231 2.57 -21.96 4.54
C LEU A 231 1.56 -22.86 5.28
N GLN A 232 0.28 -22.51 5.25
CA GLN A 232 -0.76 -23.30 5.89
C GLN A 232 -0.93 -24.67 5.22
N GLU A 233 -0.92 -24.73 3.88
CA GLU A 233 -1.07 -25.96 3.11
C GLU A 233 0.17 -26.89 3.19
N SER A 234 1.35 -26.35 3.59
CA SER A 234 2.57 -27.10 3.83
C SER A 234 2.76 -27.51 5.31
N ASP A 235 1.75 -27.36 6.15
CA ASP A 235 1.78 -27.65 7.58
C ASP A 235 2.90 -26.90 8.35
N ALA A 236 3.22 -25.67 7.92
CA ALA A 236 4.21 -24.83 8.61
C ALA A 236 3.77 -24.50 10.03
N PHE A 237 4.71 -24.34 10.98
CA PHE A 237 4.41 -24.03 12.37
C PHE A 237 3.92 -22.57 12.50
N ILE A 238 2.61 -22.40 12.57
CA ILE A 238 1.95 -21.08 12.65
C ILE A 238 1.42 -20.87 14.06
N ILE A 239 1.82 -19.75 14.70
CA ILE A 239 1.34 -19.33 16.03
C ILE A 239 0.27 -18.24 15.84
N ASP A 240 -0.90 -18.46 16.46
CA ASP A 240 -1.87 -17.39 16.69
C ASP A 240 -1.64 -16.78 18.08
N ALA A 241 -1.15 -15.54 18.10
CA ALA A 241 -0.83 -14.80 19.32
C ALA A 241 -2.04 -14.07 19.93
N ARG A 242 -3.25 -14.34 19.44
CA ARG A 242 -4.50 -13.79 20.00
C ARG A 242 -4.90 -14.55 21.24
N GLU A 243 -5.79 -13.97 22.05
CA GLU A 243 -6.36 -14.64 23.20
C GLU A 243 -7.22 -15.84 22.78
N ALA A 244 -7.39 -16.82 23.66
CA ALA A 244 -8.08 -18.08 23.37
C ALA A 244 -9.49 -17.86 22.80
N TRP A 245 -10.25 -16.93 23.36
CA TRP A 245 -11.59 -16.61 22.88
C TRP A 245 -11.60 -16.02 21.45
N GLU A 246 -10.57 -15.23 21.06
CA GLU A 246 -10.43 -14.74 19.68
C GLU A 246 -10.12 -15.87 18.70
N PHE A 247 -9.30 -16.84 19.14
CA PHE A 247 -8.95 -18.03 18.38
C PHE A 247 -10.18 -18.92 18.14
N GLU A 248 -11.00 -19.15 19.17
CA GLU A 248 -12.23 -19.95 19.07
C GLU A 248 -13.25 -19.38 18.09
N GLU A 249 -13.33 -18.06 17.97
CA GLU A 249 -14.24 -17.37 17.03
C GLU A 249 -13.84 -17.51 15.57
N GLY A 250 -12.55 -17.79 15.29
CA GLY A 250 -12.04 -18.01 13.94
C GLY A 250 -10.51 -17.87 13.90
N HIS A 251 -9.82 -18.82 13.27
CA HIS A 251 -8.36 -18.89 13.20
C HIS A 251 -7.88 -19.53 11.87
N ILE A 252 -6.58 -19.46 11.62
CA ILE A 252 -5.93 -20.19 10.52
C ILE A 252 -5.93 -21.68 10.89
N LYS A 253 -6.44 -22.55 10.00
CA LYS A 253 -6.49 -23.99 10.22
C LYS A 253 -5.07 -24.54 10.46
N GLY A 254 -4.90 -25.37 11.50
CA GLY A 254 -3.60 -25.91 11.89
C GLY A 254 -2.73 -24.96 12.74
N ALA A 255 -3.11 -23.71 12.94
CA ALA A 255 -2.35 -22.80 13.80
C ALA A 255 -2.45 -23.22 15.28
N VAL A 256 -1.33 -23.04 16.01
CA VAL A 256 -1.24 -23.27 17.45
C VAL A 256 -1.55 -21.96 18.18
N ASN A 257 -2.53 -21.98 19.08
CA ASN A 257 -2.83 -20.79 19.87
C ASN A 257 -1.85 -20.66 21.06
N ILE A 258 -0.99 -19.66 20.98
CA ILE A 258 -0.08 -19.26 22.08
C ILE A 258 -0.31 -17.77 22.32
N PRO A 259 -1.23 -17.40 23.22
CA PRO A 259 -1.58 -16.00 23.48
C PRO A 259 -0.36 -15.14 23.83
N PHE A 260 -0.35 -13.88 23.34
CA PHE A 260 0.72 -12.93 23.66
C PHE A 260 0.88 -12.71 25.16
N SER A 261 -0.21 -12.83 25.93
CA SER A 261 -0.22 -12.76 27.39
C SER A 261 0.53 -13.93 28.05
N GLU A 262 0.62 -15.11 27.42
CA GLU A 262 1.13 -16.36 27.99
C GLU A 262 2.48 -16.82 27.40
N PHE A 263 2.85 -16.40 26.18
CA PHE A 263 3.94 -17.00 25.41
C PHE A 263 5.28 -17.09 26.16
N ARG A 264 5.53 -16.16 27.11
CA ARG A 264 6.78 -16.17 27.88
C ARG A 264 6.91 -17.39 28.80
N ASN A 265 5.79 -17.98 29.19
CA ASN A 265 5.72 -19.18 30.04
C ASN A 265 5.57 -20.46 29.20
N ARG A 266 5.46 -20.34 27.87
CA ARG A 266 5.21 -21.42 26.93
C ARG A 266 6.28 -21.49 25.83
N LEU A 267 7.50 -20.99 26.11
CA LEU A 267 8.61 -20.95 25.14
C LEU A 267 9.09 -22.33 24.72
N ASP A 268 8.90 -23.34 25.56
CA ASP A 268 9.22 -24.74 25.32
C ASP A 268 8.31 -25.41 24.28
N GLU A 269 7.16 -24.82 23.99
CA GLU A 269 6.26 -25.26 22.93
C GLU A 269 6.66 -24.72 21.54
N ILE A 270 7.61 -23.77 21.47
CA ILE A 270 8.01 -23.09 20.24
C ILE A 270 9.29 -23.73 19.70
N PRO A 271 9.28 -24.28 18.46
CA PRO A 271 10.46 -24.91 17.88
C PRO A 271 11.57 -23.90 17.58
N LYS A 272 12.83 -24.35 17.71
CA LYS A 272 14.03 -23.55 17.41
C LYS A 272 14.75 -23.94 16.12
N ASP A 273 14.44 -25.10 15.61
CA ASP A 273 15.10 -25.77 14.48
C ASP A 273 14.33 -25.69 13.17
N GLU A 274 13.12 -25.14 13.19
CA GLU A 274 12.31 -24.88 12.02
C GLU A 274 11.70 -23.46 12.02
N PRO A 275 11.28 -22.90 10.88
CA PRO A 275 10.65 -21.58 10.81
C PRO A 275 9.34 -21.52 11.62
N VAL A 276 9.18 -20.44 12.38
CA VAL A 276 7.98 -20.15 13.18
C VAL A 276 7.31 -18.89 12.66
N TYR A 277 6.04 -19.02 12.30
CA TYR A 277 5.27 -17.93 11.71
C TYR A 277 4.22 -17.43 12.70
N VAL A 278 4.29 -16.17 13.06
CA VAL A 278 3.44 -15.60 14.11
C VAL A 278 2.46 -14.60 13.50
N HIS A 279 1.19 -14.75 13.82
CA HIS A 279 0.17 -13.74 13.53
C HIS A 279 -0.63 -13.36 14.77
N CYS A 280 -1.36 -12.26 14.68
CA CYS A 280 -2.39 -11.90 15.62
C CYS A 280 -3.63 -11.38 14.87
N LEU A 281 -4.32 -10.36 15.37
CA LEU A 281 -5.44 -9.75 14.65
C LEU A 281 -4.94 -8.81 13.53
N SER A 282 -4.00 -7.88 13.84
CA SER A 282 -3.58 -6.76 12.97
C SER A 282 -2.07 -6.50 12.97
N SER A 283 -1.27 -7.53 13.25
CA SER A 283 0.21 -7.56 13.30
C SER A 283 0.87 -6.88 14.51
N GLN A 284 0.17 -6.17 15.38
CA GLN A 284 0.80 -5.47 16.51
C GLN A 284 1.33 -6.44 17.59
N ARG A 285 0.50 -7.38 18.06
CA ARG A 285 0.88 -8.37 19.09
C ARG A 285 1.92 -9.35 18.53
N SER A 286 1.72 -9.83 17.31
CA SER A 286 2.67 -10.75 16.65
C SER A 286 4.03 -10.10 16.40
N TYR A 287 4.07 -8.84 15.97
CA TYR A 287 5.30 -8.06 15.86
C TYR A 287 6.06 -8.05 17.20
N ASN A 288 5.38 -7.68 18.29
CA ASN A 288 6.00 -7.63 19.61
C ASN A 288 6.47 -9.04 20.08
N MET A 289 5.71 -10.08 19.74
CA MET A 289 6.08 -11.46 20.07
C MET A 289 7.34 -11.89 19.29
N VAL A 290 7.41 -11.66 17.99
CA VAL A 290 8.59 -11.95 17.16
C VAL A 290 9.83 -11.24 17.69
N LYS A 291 9.73 -9.92 17.97
CA LYS A 291 10.86 -9.17 18.58
C LYS A 291 11.29 -9.77 19.93
N ALA A 292 10.35 -10.17 20.79
CA ALA A 292 10.66 -10.79 22.07
C ALA A 292 11.24 -12.20 21.93
N LEU A 293 10.83 -12.98 20.93
CA LEU A 293 11.40 -14.28 20.59
C LEU A 293 12.83 -14.14 20.08
N ASN A 294 13.09 -13.22 19.15
CA ASN A 294 14.43 -12.94 18.63
C ASN A 294 15.41 -12.60 19.78
N MET A 295 15.00 -11.77 20.75
CA MET A 295 15.81 -11.45 21.92
C MET A 295 16.09 -12.66 22.84
N ARG A 296 15.42 -13.79 22.63
CA ARG A 296 15.59 -15.06 23.38
C ARG A 296 16.25 -16.15 22.54
N GLY A 297 16.80 -15.76 21.38
CA GLY A 297 17.54 -16.67 20.50
C GLY A 297 16.64 -17.53 19.60
N PHE A 298 15.42 -17.05 19.28
CA PHE A 298 14.57 -17.62 18.24
C PHE A 298 14.76 -16.84 16.93
N ASP A 299 15.89 -17.02 16.27
CA ASP A 299 16.21 -16.30 15.03
C ASP A 299 15.37 -16.77 13.82
N ASN A 300 14.55 -17.79 14.02
CA ASN A 300 13.67 -18.45 13.07
C ASN A 300 12.22 -17.92 13.12
N ALA A 301 11.92 -16.86 13.89
CA ALA A 301 10.58 -16.29 14.03
C ALA A 301 10.29 -15.20 12.98
N TYR A 302 9.14 -15.32 12.32
CA TYR A 302 8.66 -14.43 11.27
C TYR A 302 7.25 -13.90 11.62
N ASN A 303 6.98 -12.64 11.31
CA ASN A 303 5.62 -12.11 11.40
C ASN A 303 4.86 -12.27 10.09
N LEU A 304 3.62 -12.74 10.15
CA LEU A 304 2.72 -12.77 9.00
C LEU A 304 2.12 -11.37 8.78
N MET A 305 2.47 -10.74 7.65
CA MET A 305 2.00 -9.39 7.30
C MET A 305 0.48 -9.36 7.17
N GLY A 306 -0.14 -8.30 7.71
CA GLY A 306 -1.59 -8.17 7.70
C GLY A 306 -2.31 -9.06 8.70
N SER A 307 -1.64 -10.09 9.23
CA SER A 307 -2.20 -11.00 10.23
C SER A 307 -3.61 -11.52 9.84
N PHE A 308 -4.47 -11.80 10.80
CA PHE A 308 -5.78 -12.41 10.54
C PHE A 308 -6.75 -11.52 9.75
N LEU A 309 -6.76 -10.19 10.01
CA LEU A 309 -7.60 -9.25 9.26
C LEU A 309 -7.15 -9.14 7.81
N GLY A 310 -5.86 -8.94 7.57
CA GLY A 310 -5.29 -8.84 6.22
C GLY A 310 -5.50 -10.12 5.42
N LEU A 311 -5.30 -11.29 6.05
CA LEU A 311 -5.55 -12.59 5.44
C LEU A 311 -7.03 -12.78 5.08
N SER A 312 -7.93 -12.44 5.98
CA SER A 312 -9.38 -12.55 5.74
C SER A 312 -9.82 -11.71 4.54
N MET A 313 -9.29 -10.49 4.42
CA MET A 313 -9.56 -9.61 3.26
C MET A 313 -8.96 -10.15 1.96
N TYR A 314 -7.77 -10.73 2.03
CA TYR A 314 -7.06 -11.25 0.86
C TYR A 314 -7.72 -12.54 0.30
N GLU A 315 -8.05 -13.50 1.17
CA GLU A 315 -8.50 -14.83 0.78
C GLU A 315 -10.00 -14.90 0.45
N TYR A 316 -10.85 -14.17 1.18
CA TYR A 316 -12.31 -14.35 1.14
C TYR A 316 -12.90 -14.32 -0.26
N PHE A 317 -12.60 -13.27 -1.03
CA PHE A 317 -13.22 -13.09 -2.36
C PHE A 317 -12.72 -14.13 -3.35
N THR A 318 -11.46 -14.50 -3.30
CA THR A 318 -10.88 -15.52 -4.16
C THR A 318 -11.46 -16.90 -3.82
N ASP A 319 -11.56 -17.23 -2.53
CA ASP A 319 -12.20 -18.48 -2.08
C ASP A 319 -13.65 -18.58 -2.53
N LYS A 320 -14.41 -17.49 -2.44
CA LYS A 320 -15.80 -17.44 -2.88
C LYS A 320 -15.97 -17.50 -4.39
N THR A 321 -15.11 -16.84 -5.15
CA THR A 321 -15.24 -16.76 -6.62
C THR A 321 -14.70 -18.00 -7.31
N GLU A 322 -13.66 -18.62 -6.77
CA GLU A 322 -13.03 -19.81 -7.33
C GLU A 322 -13.51 -21.12 -6.69
N GLY A 323 -14.28 -21.04 -5.60
CA GLY A 323 -14.76 -22.20 -4.86
C GLY A 323 -13.65 -22.95 -4.13
N ARG A 324 -12.59 -22.22 -3.71
CA ARG A 324 -11.48 -22.81 -2.96
C ARG A 324 -11.90 -23.10 -1.51
N GLU A 325 -11.31 -24.15 -0.93
CA GLU A 325 -11.46 -24.43 0.51
C GLU A 325 -10.79 -23.31 1.32
N PRO A 326 -11.51 -22.66 2.27
CA PRO A 326 -10.91 -21.65 3.13
C PRO A 326 -9.81 -22.22 4.01
N ILE A 327 -8.70 -21.50 4.13
CA ILE A 327 -7.61 -21.83 5.08
C ILE A 327 -7.88 -21.36 6.51
N VAL A 328 -8.99 -20.68 6.72
CA VAL A 328 -9.47 -20.23 8.03
C VAL A 328 -10.73 -20.98 8.43
N THR A 329 -10.96 -21.12 9.73
CA THR A 329 -12.17 -21.76 10.25
C THR A 329 -13.40 -20.85 10.11
N ASN A 330 -13.19 -19.53 10.21
CA ASN A 330 -14.21 -18.52 9.99
C ASN A 330 -13.57 -17.18 9.63
N TYR A 331 -14.13 -16.43 8.68
CA TYR A 331 -13.76 -15.05 8.37
C TYR A 331 -14.46 -14.09 9.34
N ARG A 332 -13.73 -13.10 9.86
CA ARG A 332 -14.21 -12.19 10.90
C ARG A 332 -14.36 -10.75 10.37
N PHE A 333 -15.28 -10.54 9.43
CA PHE A 333 -15.58 -9.21 8.88
C PHE A 333 -16.34 -8.30 9.84
N ASP A 334 -16.93 -8.84 10.89
CA ASP A 334 -17.52 -8.07 11.99
C ASP A 334 -16.51 -7.22 12.77
N LEU A 335 -15.22 -7.48 12.59
CA LEU A 335 -14.11 -6.74 13.21
C LEU A 335 -13.61 -5.54 12.38
N LEU A 336 -14.16 -5.33 11.18
CA LEU A 336 -13.82 -4.23 10.28
C LEU A 336 -14.49 -2.91 10.62
#